data_fe35ed08fd0dca1d19be8b09fefdfe23
#
_entry.id   fe35ed08fd0dca1d19be8b09fefdfe23
#
_cell.length_a   1.000
_cell.length_b   1.000
_cell.length_c   1.000
_cell.angle_alpha   90.00
_cell.angle_beta   90.00
_cell.angle_gamma   90.00
#
_symmetry.space_group_name_H-M   'P 1'
#
loop_
_entity.id
_entity.type
_entity.pdbx_description
1 polymer ?
#
loop_
_entity_poly.entity_id
_entity_poly.type
_entity_poly.pdbx_seq_one_letter_code
_entity_poly.pdbx_strand_id
1 'polypeptide(L)'
;MLVLAAFLVWPVYTWATWRGVEERPDQFHADTMWSSGALSSAHHALEKDCQACHVDAFVTVKDETCLTCHTDDAHDHAAKPRLLTARGEPEGLEVIGAAFASAFNKPPGRCVECHSEHEGAGAMEPTAQKFCADCHDGMDGRLTDTKLENASDFGIAHPQFRPAVLVTPGGKNPPRKRISLDDKPTENNGLKFPHDVHLSRTGGVAQMGRRLSADYGFGDSLVCKDCHTPDANGVRFEPVEMKEDCSMCHSLAFDEIGGTVRTLRHGEPEMVQADLRAYYRSTRPTRPINLGGMARRRPGAGNETRVASDYARAVQFRPSRANLAIRQVFSRGGACFDCHGVTPPTAPGRVDYGIMPVTQTDRYMHKGWFSHEAHKEEKCSSCHNATASKTAEDLLLPGIKTCRECHGGEFQKAADVPSTCAMCHDYHADDGAPWLIREEQKDKQQKPDKQIVSQ
;
A
#
# COMPACT_ATOMS: atom_id res chain seq x y z
N MET A 1 9.50 59.88 12.69
CA MET A 1 10.69 59.84 11.83
C MET A 1 11.68 58.76 12.25
N LEU A 2 12.17 58.71 13.51
CA LEU A 2 13.13 57.70 13.96
C LEU A 2 12.60 56.23 13.83
N VAL A 3 11.33 55.98 14.12
CA VAL A 3 10.70 54.65 13.94
C VAL A 3 10.69 54.22 12.47
N LEU A 4 10.33 55.13 11.57
CA LEU A 4 10.36 54.87 10.11
C LEU A 4 11.79 54.58 9.62
N ALA A 5 12.79 55.31 10.12
CA ALA A 5 14.18 55.08 9.77
C ALA A 5 14.67 53.69 10.28
N ALA A 6 14.33 53.33 11.50
CA ALA A 6 14.76 52.05 12.11
C ALA A 6 14.08 50.82 11.51
N PHE A 7 12.77 50.91 11.20
CA PHE A 7 11.99 49.71 10.80
C PHE A 7 11.71 49.66 9.29
N LEU A 8 12.03 50.69 8.52
CA LEU A 8 11.86 50.67 7.07
C LEU A 8 13.17 51.03 6.34
N VAL A 9 13.75 52.21 6.59
CA VAL A 9 14.91 52.66 5.80
C VAL A 9 16.14 51.83 6.07
N TRP A 10 16.45 51.51 7.33
CA TRP A 10 17.60 50.68 7.68
C TRP A 10 17.47 49.22 7.18
N PRO A 11 16.35 48.52 7.35
CA PRO A 11 16.18 47.19 6.75
C PRO A 11 16.25 47.21 5.23
N VAL A 12 15.64 48.19 4.54
CA VAL A 12 15.75 48.33 3.06
C VAL A 12 17.20 48.56 2.62
N TYR A 13 17.94 49.40 3.34
CA TYR A 13 19.35 49.60 3.07
C TYR A 13 20.17 48.32 3.26
N THR A 14 19.94 47.62 4.35
CA THR A 14 20.61 46.35 4.64
C THR A 14 20.31 45.32 3.57
N TRP A 15 19.04 45.14 3.22
CA TRP A 15 18.63 44.26 2.15
C TRP A 15 19.30 44.61 0.81
N ALA A 16 19.31 45.86 0.43
CA ALA A 16 19.91 46.31 -0.83
C ALA A 16 21.41 46.13 -0.88
N THR A 17 22.09 46.28 0.28
CA THR A 17 23.55 46.15 0.41
C THR A 17 23.99 44.68 0.33
N TRP A 18 23.21 43.77 0.91
CA TRP A 18 23.55 42.36 0.99
C TRP A 18 22.80 41.51 -0.05
N ARG A 19 22.14 42.14 -1.01
CA ARG A 19 21.50 41.45 -2.13
C ARG A 19 22.54 40.78 -3.03
N GLY A 20 22.35 39.46 -3.28
CA GLY A 20 23.24 38.68 -4.14
C GLY A 20 24.50 38.13 -3.44
N VAL A 21 24.58 38.25 -2.12
CA VAL A 21 25.61 37.60 -1.33
C VAL A 21 25.06 36.30 -0.80
N GLU A 22 25.61 35.17 -1.27
CA GLU A 22 25.17 33.81 -0.90
C GLU A 22 25.31 33.51 0.59
N GLU A 23 26.36 34.03 1.21
CA GLU A 23 26.63 33.80 2.64
C GLU A 23 26.86 35.12 3.35
N ARG A 24 25.90 35.52 4.15
CA ARG A 24 26.01 36.79 4.93
C ARG A 24 26.89 36.59 6.15
N PRO A 25 27.73 37.57 6.52
CA PRO A 25 28.52 37.52 7.75
C PRO A 25 27.64 37.38 8.98
N ASP A 26 28.20 36.75 10.05
CA ASP A 26 27.54 36.59 11.35
C ASP A 26 27.48 37.93 12.13
N GLN A 27 26.74 38.89 11.61
CA GLN A 27 26.46 40.15 12.26
C GLN A 27 24.97 40.47 12.15
N PHE A 28 24.49 41.38 12.98
CA PHE A 28 23.09 41.79 12.93
C PHE A 28 22.78 42.51 11.58
N HIS A 29 21.80 42.00 10.89
CA HIS A 29 21.26 42.55 9.68
C HIS A 29 19.84 43.09 9.93
N ALA A 30 19.59 44.36 9.71
CA ALA A 30 18.32 45.00 10.08
C ALA A 30 17.11 44.44 9.30
N ASP A 31 17.29 43.88 8.11
CA ASP A 31 16.25 43.21 7.34
C ASP A 31 15.76 41.90 7.94
N THR A 32 16.54 41.24 8.85
CA THR A 32 16.08 40.09 9.60
C THR A 32 14.94 40.44 10.58
N MET A 33 14.75 41.70 10.90
CA MET A 33 13.61 42.19 11.71
C MET A 33 12.26 41.96 11.03
N TRP A 34 12.25 41.69 9.73
CA TRP A 34 11.04 41.37 8.96
C TRP A 34 10.73 39.88 8.91
N SER A 35 11.65 39.02 9.37
CA SER A 35 11.42 37.61 9.50
C SER A 35 10.58 37.31 10.74
N SER A 36 9.58 36.46 10.62
CA SER A 36 8.76 35.99 11.75
C SER A 36 9.45 34.94 12.60
N GLY A 37 10.48 34.26 12.07
CA GLY A 37 11.20 33.21 12.77
C GLY A 37 12.28 32.53 11.93
N ALA A 38 12.85 31.45 12.46
CA ALA A 38 13.80 30.62 11.74
C ALA A 38 13.08 29.81 10.63
N LEU A 39 13.85 29.37 9.64
CA LEU A 39 13.35 28.45 8.63
C LEU A 39 13.08 27.06 9.23
N SER A 40 12.23 26.28 8.56
CA SER A 40 12.00 24.88 8.89
C SER A 40 13.30 24.07 8.83
N SER A 41 13.33 22.92 9.49
CA SER A 41 14.50 22.02 9.46
C SER A 41 14.87 21.58 8.04
N ALA A 42 13.91 21.55 7.13
CA ALA A 42 14.13 21.21 5.71
C ALA A 42 14.94 22.27 4.96
N HIS A 43 14.75 23.54 5.31
CA HIS A 43 15.41 24.69 4.66
C HIS A 43 16.45 25.37 5.56
N HIS A 44 16.81 24.76 6.67
CA HIS A 44 17.77 25.33 7.63
C HIS A 44 19.12 25.76 7.01
N ALA A 45 19.58 25.01 6.00
CA ALA A 45 20.81 25.35 5.29
C ALA A 45 20.74 26.70 4.54
N LEU A 46 19.53 27.20 4.26
CA LEU A 46 19.27 28.45 3.54
C LEU A 46 19.04 29.66 4.45
N GLU A 47 19.14 29.51 5.78
CA GLU A 47 18.86 30.62 6.74
C GLU A 47 19.65 31.90 6.48
N LYS A 48 20.85 31.78 5.91
CA LYS A 48 21.72 32.92 5.61
C LYS A 48 21.57 33.42 4.16
N ASP A 49 20.87 32.66 3.31
CA ASP A 49 20.60 33.01 1.92
C ASP A 49 19.12 33.36 1.70
N CYS A 50 18.74 34.55 2.13
CA CYS A 50 17.36 35.03 1.95
C CYS A 50 16.93 35.07 0.48
N GLN A 51 17.88 35.15 -0.47
CA GLN A 51 17.60 35.31 -1.89
C GLN A 51 17.37 33.98 -2.61
N ALA A 52 17.70 32.87 -1.98
CA ALA A 52 17.27 31.54 -2.46
C ALA A 52 15.74 31.50 -2.65
N CYS A 53 14.99 32.23 -1.83
CA CYS A 53 13.54 32.33 -1.89
C CYS A 53 13.02 33.71 -2.28
N HIS A 54 13.60 34.80 -1.71
CA HIS A 54 13.18 36.18 -1.90
C HIS A 54 13.92 36.87 -3.05
N VAL A 55 13.59 36.52 -4.28
CA VAL A 55 14.24 37.05 -5.49
C VAL A 55 13.88 38.54 -5.72
N ASP A 56 12.64 38.92 -5.50
CA ASP A 56 12.12 40.24 -5.68
C ASP A 56 11.82 40.92 -4.33
N ALA A 57 12.22 42.18 -4.20
CA ALA A 57 11.97 42.97 -3.00
C ALA A 57 10.48 43.18 -2.75
N PHE A 58 10.01 42.95 -1.52
CA PHE A 58 8.64 43.20 -1.08
C PHE A 58 7.56 42.41 -1.86
N VAL A 59 7.96 41.38 -2.59
CA VAL A 59 7.08 40.46 -3.29
C VAL A 59 7.05 39.13 -2.57
N THR A 60 5.88 38.54 -2.43
CA THR A 60 5.73 37.19 -1.91
C THR A 60 6.52 36.23 -2.79
N VAL A 61 7.17 35.22 -2.18
CA VAL A 61 7.89 34.16 -2.89
C VAL A 61 7.02 33.58 -4.00
N LYS A 62 7.59 33.44 -5.19
CA LYS A 62 6.91 32.87 -6.36
C LYS A 62 7.09 31.36 -6.43
N ASP A 63 6.11 30.69 -6.99
CA ASP A 63 6.16 29.21 -7.17
C ASP A 63 7.38 28.77 -8.00
N GLU A 64 7.76 29.58 -9.02
CA GLU A 64 8.92 29.29 -9.85
C GLU A 64 10.22 29.23 -9.03
N THR A 65 10.31 29.97 -7.93
CA THR A 65 11.47 29.93 -7.03
C THR A 65 11.52 28.62 -6.27
N CYS A 66 10.38 28.11 -5.78
CA CYS A 66 10.29 26.81 -5.14
C CYS A 66 10.65 25.68 -6.12
N LEU A 67 10.14 25.79 -7.36
CA LEU A 67 10.36 24.81 -8.42
C LEU A 67 11.80 24.77 -8.95
N THR A 68 12.69 25.68 -8.59
CA THR A 68 14.12 25.56 -8.93
C THR A 68 14.77 24.38 -8.23
N CYS A 69 14.29 23.99 -7.06
CA CYS A 69 14.78 22.86 -6.27
C CYS A 69 13.78 21.70 -6.25
N HIS A 70 12.48 21.98 -6.24
CA HIS A 70 11.37 21.00 -6.14
C HIS A 70 10.77 20.67 -7.52
N THR A 71 11.61 20.37 -8.52
CA THR A 71 11.16 20.12 -9.90
C THR A 71 10.34 18.84 -10.06
N ASP A 72 10.70 17.80 -9.31
CA ASP A 72 10.16 16.47 -9.51
C ASP A 72 9.14 16.05 -8.45
N ASP A 73 9.13 16.73 -7.30
CA ASP A 73 8.37 16.30 -6.12
C ASP A 73 7.06 17.10 -5.91
N ALA A 74 6.91 18.25 -6.57
CA ALA A 74 5.81 19.18 -6.32
C ALA A 74 4.78 19.20 -7.46
N HIS A 75 4.05 18.10 -7.62
CA HIS A 75 2.97 18.00 -8.60
C HIS A 75 1.60 18.22 -7.96
N ASP A 76 0.81 19.12 -8.52
CA ASP A 76 -0.59 19.22 -8.17
C ASP A 76 -1.32 17.91 -8.52
N HIS A 77 -2.14 17.38 -7.61
CA HIS A 77 -2.89 16.14 -7.84
C HIS A 77 -4.00 16.28 -8.90
N ALA A 78 -4.25 17.48 -9.39
CA ALA A 78 -5.11 17.76 -10.54
C ALA A 78 -4.67 19.03 -11.26
N ALA A 79 -5.07 19.19 -12.51
CA ALA A 79 -4.78 20.40 -13.29
C ALA A 79 -5.36 21.66 -12.61
N LYS A 80 -4.60 22.74 -12.58
CA LYS A 80 -4.94 24.00 -11.89
C LYS A 80 -6.35 24.55 -12.19
N PRO A 81 -6.85 24.55 -13.44
CA PRO A 81 -8.23 24.96 -13.71
C PRO A 81 -9.28 24.08 -13.00
N ARG A 82 -8.99 22.78 -12.88
CA ARG A 82 -9.87 21.84 -12.19
C ARG A 82 -9.87 22.06 -10.67
N LEU A 83 -8.73 22.34 -10.08
CA LEU A 83 -8.60 22.69 -8.67
C LEU A 83 -9.40 23.95 -8.34
N LEU A 84 -9.30 25.00 -9.17
CA LEU A 84 -10.06 26.23 -9.01
C LEU A 84 -11.57 26.02 -9.12
N THR A 85 -12.01 25.19 -10.08
CA THR A 85 -13.43 24.83 -10.20
C THR A 85 -13.90 24.03 -8.96
N ALA A 86 -13.07 23.12 -8.45
CA ALA A 86 -13.38 22.32 -7.27
C ALA A 86 -13.49 23.18 -6.00
N ARG A 87 -12.67 24.22 -5.87
CA ARG A 87 -12.73 25.16 -4.75
C ARG A 87 -14.01 26.02 -4.79
N GLY A 88 -14.48 26.36 -5.98
CA GLY A 88 -15.63 27.24 -6.17
C GLY A 88 -15.27 28.71 -6.05
N GLU A 89 -16.29 29.55 -6.08
CA GLU A 89 -16.14 31.00 -5.93
C GLU A 89 -15.95 31.40 -4.46
N PRO A 90 -15.09 32.36 -4.15
CA PRO A 90 -14.88 32.81 -2.78
C PRO A 90 -16.16 33.43 -2.20
N GLU A 91 -16.46 33.14 -0.93
CA GLU A 91 -17.65 33.62 -0.24
C GLU A 91 -17.31 34.48 0.98
N GLY A 92 -18.23 35.39 1.35
CA GLY A 92 -18.10 36.22 2.55
C GLY A 92 -16.86 37.07 2.57
N LEU A 93 -16.01 36.96 3.59
CA LEU A 93 -14.78 37.73 3.74
C LEU A 93 -13.69 37.31 2.76
N GLU A 94 -13.76 36.11 2.22
CA GLU A 94 -12.81 35.62 1.22
C GLU A 94 -12.88 36.42 -0.10
N VAL A 95 -14.05 36.97 -0.43
CA VAL A 95 -14.22 37.88 -1.59
C VAL A 95 -13.29 39.06 -1.51
N ILE A 96 -13.14 39.64 -0.30
CA ILE A 96 -12.26 40.79 -0.06
C ILE A 96 -10.80 40.37 -0.25
N GLY A 97 -10.42 39.22 0.32
CA GLY A 97 -9.08 38.63 0.17
C GLY A 97 -8.75 38.31 -1.29
N ALA A 98 -9.68 37.74 -2.03
CA ALA A 98 -9.54 37.44 -3.46
C ALA A 98 -9.41 38.68 -4.31
N ALA A 99 -10.20 39.74 -4.01
CA ALA A 99 -10.11 41.03 -4.69
C ALA A 99 -8.74 41.69 -4.45
N PHE A 100 -8.23 41.67 -3.21
CA PHE A 100 -6.87 42.12 -2.89
C PHE A 100 -5.81 41.29 -3.63
N ALA A 101 -5.90 39.97 -3.59
CA ALA A 101 -4.98 39.08 -4.27
C ALA A 101 -4.95 39.38 -5.79
N SER A 102 -6.12 39.54 -6.40
CA SER A 102 -6.24 39.91 -7.81
C SER A 102 -5.61 41.28 -8.11
N ALA A 103 -5.86 42.32 -7.26
CA ALA A 103 -5.29 43.63 -7.42
C ALA A 103 -3.75 43.66 -7.36
N PHE A 104 -3.15 42.69 -6.63
CA PHE A 104 -1.70 42.56 -6.53
C PHE A 104 -1.14 41.42 -7.42
N ASN A 105 -1.92 40.97 -8.40
CA ASN A 105 -1.55 39.91 -9.35
C ASN A 105 -1.07 38.61 -8.66
N LYS A 106 -1.75 38.24 -7.58
CA LYS A 106 -1.49 37.00 -6.83
C LYS A 106 -2.53 35.94 -7.21
N PRO A 107 -2.21 35.02 -8.13
CA PRO A 107 -3.15 33.97 -8.51
C PRO A 107 -3.40 33.00 -7.32
N PRO A 108 -4.59 32.40 -7.20
CA PRO A 108 -4.85 31.39 -6.18
C PRO A 108 -4.11 30.08 -6.44
N GLY A 109 -3.88 29.28 -5.40
CA GLY A 109 -3.24 27.96 -5.48
C GLY A 109 -1.73 28.04 -5.62
N ARG A 110 -1.10 28.99 -4.92
CA ARG A 110 0.36 29.10 -4.84
C ARG A 110 0.92 28.20 -3.72
N CYS A 111 2.19 27.81 -3.87
CA CYS A 111 2.89 26.99 -2.86
C CYS A 111 2.79 27.60 -1.45
N VAL A 112 2.98 28.93 -1.35
CA VAL A 112 2.94 29.69 -0.10
C VAL A 112 1.55 29.81 0.56
N GLU A 113 0.49 29.35 -0.08
CA GLU A 113 -0.84 29.29 0.54
C GLU A 113 -1.01 28.06 1.45
N CYS A 114 -0.14 27.05 1.26
CA CYS A 114 -0.14 25.81 2.04
C CYS A 114 1.13 25.63 2.84
N HIS A 115 2.26 26.07 2.28
CA HIS A 115 3.58 25.94 2.88
C HIS A 115 4.00 27.30 3.46
N SER A 116 4.14 27.38 4.78
CA SER A 116 4.68 28.55 5.46
C SER A 116 6.06 28.23 6.02
N GLU A 117 6.96 29.17 5.79
CA GLU A 117 8.29 29.19 6.38
C GLU A 117 8.38 30.29 7.44
N HIS A 118 9.49 30.34 8.17
CA HIS A 118 9.74 31.25 9.27
C HIS A 118 8.87 31.02 10.52
N GLU A 119 8.34 29.80 10.70
CA GLU A 119 7.55 29.41 11.88
C GLU A 119 8.38 28.72 12.98
N GLY A 120 9.70 28.59 12.78
CA GLY A 120 10.64 28.03 13.73
C GLY A 120 11.42 26.82 13.20
N ALA A 121 12.50 26.48 13.90
CA ALA A 121 13.42 25.40 13.54
C ALA A 121 12.79 24.02 13.86
N GLY A 122 11.72 23.66 13.21
CA GLY A 122 11.02 22.38 13.37
C GLY A 122 10.67 21.76 12.01
N ALA A 123 10.02 20.62 12.02
CA ALA A 123 9.38 20.13 10.83
C ALA A 123 8.24 21.07 10.45
N MET A 124 8.09 21.32 9.14
CA MET A 124 6.95 22.10 8.64
C MET A 124 5.64 21.43 9.09
N GLU A 125 4.75 22.21 9.65
CA GLU A 125 3.46 21.71 10.12
C GLU A 125 2.62 21.20 8.95
N PRO A 126 1.91 20.06 9.11
CA PRO A 126 0.96 19.60 8.11
C PRO A 126 -0.13 20.64 7.87
N THR A 127 -0.50 20.84 6.62
CA THR A 127 -1.61 21.72 6.25
C THR A 127 -2.90 21.32 6.97
N ALA A 128 -3.61 22.31 7.50
CA ALA A 128 -4.88 22.11 8.19
C ALA A 128 -5.91 21.41 7.30
N GLN A 129 -6.75 20.58 7.88
CA GLN A 129 -7.82 19.85 7.19
C GLN A 129 -8.73 20.75 6.36
N LYS A 130 -9.01 21.98 6.86
CA LYS A 130 -9.82 22.98 6.15
C LYS A 130 -9.33 23.24 4.74
N PHE A 131 -8.03 23.31 4.52
CA PHE A 131 -7.47 23.53 3.19
C PHE A 131 -7.93 22.48 2.18
N CYS A 132 -7.90 21.20 2.56
CA CYS A 132 -8.37 20.09 1.72
C CYS A 132 -9.90 20.18 1.54
N ALA A 133 -10.62 20.47 2.62
CA ALA A 133 -12.08 20.59 2.63
C ALA A 133 -12.59 21.72 1.73
N ASP A 134 -11.87 22.82 1.57
CA ASP A 134 -12.25 23.94 0.69
C ASP A 134 -12.53 23.47 -0.75
N CYS A 135 -11.82 22.43 -1.23
CA CYS A 135 -12.10 21.82 -2.52
C CYS A 135 -12.97 20.55 -2.40
N HIS A 136 -12.75 19.73 -1.37
CA HIS A 136 -13.38 18.40 -1.27
C HIS A 136 -14.77 18.43 -0.62
N ASP A 137 -15.16 19.47 0.09
CA ASP A 137 -16.54 19.65 0.56
C ASP A 137 -17.38 20.33 -0.52
N GLY A 138 -18.47 19.70 -0.95
CA GLY A 138 -19.33 20.17 -2.04
C GLY A 138 -18.74 20.03 -3.46
N MET A 139 -17.67 19.27 -3.64
CA MET A 139 -17.00 19.10 -4.93
C MET A 139 -17.88 18.41 -5.98
N ASP A 140 -18.74 17.50 -5.59
CA ASP A 140 -19.66 16.78 -6.49
C ASP A 140 -20.70 17.71 -7.14
N GLY A 141 -21.07 18.80 -6.47
CA GLY A 141 -21.92 19.85 -7.03
C GLY A 141 -21.16 20.79 -7.99
N ARG A 142 -19.84 20.96 -7.81
CA ARG A 142 -19.01 21.86 -8.63
C ARG A 142 -18.33 21.18 -9.81
N LEU A 143 -18.06 19.87 -9.71
CA LEU A 143 -17.45 19.06 -10.75
C LEU A 143 -18.41 17.95 -11.19
N THR A 144 -19.10 18.16 -12.31
CA THR A 144 -20.13 17.23 -12.82
C THR A 144 -19.55 15.89 -13.33
N ASP A 145 -18.26 15.83 -13.61
CA ASP A 145 -17.56 14.64 -14.12
C ASP A 145 -16.82 13.85 -13.03
N THR A 146 -16.88 14.29 -11.75
CA THR A 146 -16.26 13.57 -10.65
C THR A 146 -17.12 12.41 -10.17
N LYS A 147 -16.44 11.35 -9.71
CA LYS A 147 -17.06 10.21 -8.99
C LYS A 147 -16.64 10.21 -7.51
N LEU A 148 -15.94 11.26 -7.07
CA LEU A 148 -15.56 11.43 -5.69
C LEU A 148 -16.75 11.98 -4.93
N GLU A 149 -16.98 11.45 -3.76
CA GLU A 149 -17.96 11.94 -2.81
C GLU A 149 -17.35 13.08 -1.99
N ASN A 150 -18.18 13.92 -1.38
CA ASN A 150 -17.72 15.02 -0.56
C ASN A 150 -17.02 14.55 0.71
N ALA A 151 -15.96 15.26 1.09
CA ALA A 151 -15.19 15.00 2.30
C ALA A 151 -14.78 16.32 2.95
N SER A 152 -15.21 16.57 4.18
CA SER A 152 -14.85 17.79 4.91
C SER A 152 -14.16 17.51 6.25
N ASP A 153 -14.43 16.35 6.85
CA ASP A 153 -13.88 15.95 8.14
C ASP A 153 -13.81 14.43 8.25
N PHE A 154 -12.66 13.88 8.65
CA PHE A 154 -12.51 12.43 8.76
C PHE A 154 -13.50 11.83 9.75
N GLY A 155 -13.75 12.48 10.89
CA GLY A 155 -14.61 11.96 11.95
C GLY A 155 -16.06 11.81 11.56
N ILE A 156 -16.60 12.70 10.73
CA ILE A 156 -18.05 12.80 10.43
C ILE A 156 -18.40 12.79 8.95
N ALA A 157 -17.58 13.37 8.10
CA ALA A 157 -17.92 13.65 6.70
C ALA A 157 -16.82 13.18 5.72
N HIS A 158 -16.37 11.95 5.89
CA HIS A 158 -15.50 11.25 4.95
C HIS A 158 -16.25 10.06 4.38
N PRO A 159 -16.25 9.86 3.05
CA PRO A 159 -16.93 8.73 2.42
C PRO A 159 -16.29 7.38 2.79
N GLN A 160 -17.01 6.30 2.53
CA GLN A 160 -16.47 4.95 2.70
C GLN A 160 -15.26 4.71 1.81
N PHE A 161 -14.33 3.91 2.29
CA PHE A 161 -13.15 3.54 1.51
C PHE A 161 -13.51 2.78 0.24
N ARG A 162 -12.80 3.11 -0.85
CA ARG A 162 -12.99 2.49 -2.17
C ARG A 162 -11.68 1.87 -2.64
N PRO A 163 -11.33 0.67 -2.16
CA PRO A 163 -10.13 -0.04 -2.59
C PRO A 163 -10.12 -0.34 -4.09
N ALA A 164 -8.94 -0.45 -4.66
CA ALA A 164 -8.73 -0.92 -6.02
C ALA A 164 -8.68 -2.45 -6.04
N VAL A 165 -9.84 -3.06 -6.29
CA VAL A 165 -10.03 -4.52 -6.26
C VAL A 165 -9.66 -5.14 -7.60
N LEU A 166 -8.98 -6.25 -7.58
CA LEU A 166 -8.58 -7.03 -8.74
C LEU A 166 -9.83 -7.68 -9.39
N VAL A 167 -10.03 -7.44 -10.67
CA VAL A 167 -11.15 -8.01 -11.42
C VAL A 167 -10.81 -9.39 -11.97
N THR A 168 -9.59 -9.53 -12.51
CA THR A 168 -9.09 -10.79 -13.07
C THR A 168 -7.62 -10.94 -12.74
N PRO A 169 -7.16 -12.09 -12.24
CA PRO A 169 -5.76 -12.29 -11.89
C PRO A 169 -4.90 -12.48 -13.15
N GLY A 170 -3.59 -12.27 -12.97
CA GLY A 170 -2.57 -12.53 -13.98
C GLY A 170 -2.28 -11.37 -14.92
N GLY A 171 -1.15 -11.49 -15.64
CA GLY A 171 -0.60 -10.42 -16.46
C GLY A 171 0.26 -9.43 -15.68
N LYS A 172 0.97 -8.58 -16.41
CA LYS A 172 1.87 -7.58 -15.80
C LYS A 172 1.11 -6.46 -15.10
N ASN A 173 -0.04 -6.05 -15.64
CA ASN A 173 -0.91 -5.02 -15.10
C ASN A 173 -2.36 -5.53 -15.08
N PRO A 174 -2.75 -6.33 -14.09
CA PRO A 174 -4.08 -6.89 -14.04
C PRO A 174 -5.14 -5.80 -13.82
N PRO A 175 -6.31 -5.90 -14.46
CA PRO A 175 -7.35 -4.89 -14.36
C PRO A 175 -7.91 -4.79 -12.94
N ARG A 176 -8.04 -3.56 -12.44
CA ARG A 176 -8.59 -3.26 -11.12
C ARG A 176 -9.77 -2.31 -11.25
N LYS A 177 -10.71 -2.40 -10.30
CA LYS A 177 -11.86 -1.53 -10.20
C LYS A 177 -11.97 -0.97 -8.78
N ARG A 178 -12.21 0.33 -8.64
CA ARG A 178 -12.49 0.95 -7.34
C ARG A 178 -13.94 0.71 -6.96
N ILE A 179 -14.17 0.02 -5.86
CA ILE A 179 -15.50 -0.37 -5.36
C ILE A 179 -15.59 0.03 -3.89
N SER A 180 -16.72 0.58 -3.46
CA SER A 180 -16.95 0.91 -2.05
C SER A 180 -16.96 -0.35 -1.18
N LEU A 181 -16.39 -0.27 0.02
CA LEU A 181 -16.48 -1.37 0.99
C LEU A 181 -17.92 -1.63 1.48
N ASP A 182 -18.83 -0.65 1.35
CA ASP A 182 -20.24 -0.86 1.65
C ASP A 182 -20.90 -1.85 0.67
N ASP A 183 -20.38 -1.96 -0.56
CA ASP A 183 -20.81 -2.93 -1.57
C ASP A 183 -20.29 -4.35 -1.29
N LYS A 184 -19.50 -4.56 -0.22
CA LYS A 184 -18.88 -5.84 0.17
C LYS A 184 -18.18 -6.52 -1.01
N PRO A 185 -17.21 -5.86 -1.65
CA PRO A 185 -16.55 -6.40 -2.82
C PRO A 185 -15.76 -7.66 -2.50
N THR A 186 -15.67 -8.57 -3.47
CA THR A 186 -14.78 -9.70 -3.47
C THR A 186 -13.68 -9.51 -4.50
N GLU A 187 -12.52 -10.12 -4.29
CA GLU A 187 -11.37 -10.04 -5.17
C GLU A 187 -11.09 -11.37 -5.85
N ASN A 188 -11.08 -11.39 -7.19
CA ASN A 188 -10.67 -12.60 -7.92
C ASN A 188 -9.14 -12.65 -8.03
N ASN A 189 -8.50 -13.20 -7.02
CA ASN A 189 -7.03 -13.30 -6.94
C ASN A 189 -6.47 -14.63 -7.44
N GLY A 190 -7.33 -15.58 -7.86
CA GLY A 190 -6.92 -16.89 -8.39
C GLY A 190 -6.60 -17.95 -7.33
N LEU A 191 -6.62 -17.62 -6.05
CA LEU A 191 -6.32 -18.53 -4.95
C LEU A 191 -7.59 -18.99 -4.21
N LYS A 192 -7.63 -20.25 -3.83
CA LYS A 192 -8.63 -20.83 -2.93
C LYS A 192 -7.99 -21.03 -1.57
N PHE A 193 -8.29 -20.19 -0.61
CA PHE A 193 -7.75 -20.28 0.74
C PHE A 193 -8.82 -19.96 1.79
N PRO A 194 -9.22 -20.91 2.64
CA PRO A 194 -10.17 -20.69 3.72
C PRO A 194 -9.45 -20.32 5.01
N HIS A 195 -9.47 -19.05 5.40
CA HIS A 195 -8.90 -18.59 6.67
C HIS A 195 -9.56 -19.27 7.88
N ASP A 196 -10.89 -19.46 7.85
CA ASP A 196 -11.66 -20.06 8.94
C ASP A 196 -11.16 -21.48 9.29
N VAL A 197 -10.74 -22.26 8.29
CA VAL A 197 -10.17 -23.59 8.49
C VAL A 197 -8.77 -23.52 9.10
N HIS A 198 -7.93 -22.59 8.60
CA HIS A 198 -6.53 -22.48 9.04
C HIS A 198 -6.39 -21.85 10.42
N LEU A 199 -7.25 -20.88 10.76
CA LEU A 199 -7.27 -20.21 12.05
C LEU A 199 -8.11 -20.94 13.11
N SER A 200 -8.73 -22.08 12.75
CA SER A 200 -9.52 -22.88 13.69
C SER A 200 -8.64 -23.40 14.84
N ARG A 201 -9.08 -23.19 16.05
CA ARG A 201 -8.41 -23.72 17.27
C ARG A 201 -8.61 -25.21 17.48
N THR A 202 -9.51 -25.81 16.73
CA THR A 202 -9.85 -27.23 16.77
C THR A 202 -9.73 -27.84 15.38
N GLY A 203 -9.68 -29.19 15.32
CA GLY A 203 -9.61 -29.87 14.02
C GLY A 203 -8.18 -30.18 13.57
N GLY A 204 -8.07 -30.58 12.31
CA GLY A 204 -6.84 -31.15 11.78
C GLY A 204 -5.69 -30.16 11.62
N VAL A 205 -5.99 -28.90 11.26
CA VAL A 205 -4.97 -27.85 11.09
C VAL A 205 -4.32 -27.53 12.44
N ALA A 206 -5.11 -27.31 13.49
CA ALA A 206 -4.60 -27.08 14.83
C ALA A 206 -3.77 -28.28 15.35
N GLN A 207 -4.22 -29.52 15.08
CA GLN A 207 -3.46 -30.71 15.43
C GLN A 207 -2.11 -30.78 14.69
N MET A 208 -2.07 -30.41 13.41
CA MET A 208 -0.84 -30.37 12.63
C MET A 208 0.09 -29.25 13.15
N GLY A 209 -0.44 -28.06 13.42
CA GLY A 209 0.33 -26.95 14.00
C GLY A 209 1.04 -27.37 15.30
N ARG A 210 0.32 -28.00 16.23
CA ARG A 210 0.90 -28.54 17.46
C ARG A 210 1.99 -29.59 17.22
N ARG A 211 1.84 -30.46 16.21
CA ARG A 211 2.87 -31.44 15.87
C ARG A 211 4.14 -30.84 15.30
N LEU A 212 3.99 -29.73 14.59
CA LEU A 212 5.10 -29.00 13.96
C LEU A 212 5.65 -27.89 14.84
N SER A 213 5.10 -27.71 16.04
CA SER A 213 5.46 -26.62 16.94
C SER A 213 6.95 -26.58 17.29
N ALA A 214 7.58 -27.74 17.49
CA ALA A 214 9.01 -27.82 17.81
C ALA A 214 9.92 -27.35 16.66
N ASP A 215 9.47 -27.54 15.41
CA ASP A 215 10.28 -27.23 14.21
C ASP A 215 10.02 -25.83 13.68
N TYR A 216 8.79 -25.31 13.85
CA TYR A 216 8.34 -24.04 13.23
C TYR A 216 7.83 -23.01 14.25
N GLY A 217 7.78 -23.32 15.52
CA GLY A 217 7.36 -22.39 16.57
C GLY A 217 5.85 -22.10 16.62
N PHE A 218 5.01 -22.90 15.96
CA PHE A 218 3.56 -22.74 16.00
C PHE A 218 3.01 -22.95 17.42
N GLY A 219 1.94 -22.21 17.76
CA GLY A 219 1.23 -22.37 19.01
C GLY A 219 0.19 -23.50 18.99
N ASP A 220 -0.83 -23.40 19.86
CA ASP A 220 -1.94 -24.36 19.91
C ASP A 220 -2.77 -24.39 18.63
N SER A 221 -2.79 -23.30 17.89
CA SER A 221 -3.37 -23.11 16.55
C SER A 221 -2.56 -22.09 15.79
N LEU A 222 -2.70 -22.07 14.47
CA LEU A 222 -2.07 -21.04 13.64
C LEU A 222 -2.66 -19.65 13.96
N VAL A 223 -1.81 -18.64 13.85
CA VAL A 223 -2.16 -17.22 14.00
C VAL A 223 -1.70 -16.43 12.78
N CYS A 224 -2.12 -15.19 12.68
CA CYS A 224 -1.87 -14.35 11.49
C CYS A 224 -0.39 -14.27 11.10
N LYS A 225 0.49 -14.07 12.08
CA LYS A 225 1.95 -13.94 11.90
C LYS A 225 2.65 -15.22 11.43
N ASP A 226 1.98 -16.36 11.48
CA ASP A 226 2.58 -17.62 11.00
C ASP A 226 2.63 -17.69 9.46
N CYS A 227 1.91 -16.77 8.77
CA CYS A 227 1.86 -16.67 7.32
C CYS A 227 2.06 -15.24 6.81
N HIS A 228 1.76 -14.22 7.62
CA HIS A 228 1.89 -12.82 7.25
C HIS A 228 3.08 -12.17 7.94
N THR A 229 4.13 -11.92 7.17
CA THR A 229 5.36 -11.26 7.63
C THR A 229 5.32 -9.78 7.23
N PRO A 230 5.47 -8.84 8.17
CA PRO A 230 5.57 -7.43 7.84
C PRO A 230 6.78 -7.14 6.94
N ASP A 231 6.65 -6.17 6.03
CA ASP A 231 7.78 -5.64 5.28
C ASP A 231 8.78 -4.92 6.19
N ALA A 232 9.92 -4.53 5.64
CA ALA A 232 11.02 -3.92 6.41
C ALA A 232 10.60 -2.63 7.15
N ASN A 233 9.58 -1.93 6.69
CA ASN A 233 9.08 -0.69 7.27
C ASN A 233 7.83 -0.91 8.15
N GLY A 234 7.30 -2.13 8.20
CA GLY A 234 6.06 -2.45 8.92
C GLY A 234 4.80 -1.79 8.35
N VAL A 235 4.90 -1.23 7.14
CA VAL A 235 3.76 -0.55 6.47
C VAL A 235 2.82 -1.56 5.84
N ARG A 236 3.38 -2.61 5.22
CA ARG A 236 2.67 -3.67 4.51
C ARG A 236 3.14 -5.04 4.96
N PHE A 237 2.74 -6.06 4.23
CA PHE A 237 3.16 -7.43 4.45
C PHE A 237 3.79 -7.98 3.17
N GLU A 238 4.79 -8.85 3.36
CA GLU A 238 5.39 -9.60 2.26
C GLU A 238 4.33 -10.54 1.63
N PRO A 239 4.44 -10.83 0.33
CA PRO A 239 3.56 -11.80 -0.31
C PRO A 239 3.68 -13.17 0.34
N VAL A 240 2.53 -13.84 0.55
CA VAL A 240 2.50 -15.23 1.05
C VAL A 240 3.01 -16.17 -0.03
N GLU A 241 4.02 -16.97 0.28
CA GLU A 241 4.65 -17.88 -0.66
C GLU A 241 4.46 -19.37 -0.29
N MET A 242 4.20 -20.20 -1.31
CA MET A 242 3.99 -21.64 -1.12
C MET A 242 5.15 -22.31 -0.39
N LYS A 243 6.38 -21.93 -0.74
CA LYS A 243 7.58 -22.59 -0.21
C LYS A 243 7.82 -22.23 1.26
N GLU A 244 7.62 -20.96 1.61
CA GLU A 244 7.94 -20.45 2.94
C GLU A 244 6.76 -20.65 3.92
N ASP A 245 5.52 -20.38 3.47
CA ASP A 245 4.36 -20.27 4.36
C ASP A 245 3.42 -21.47 4.32
N CYS A 246 3.52 -22.36 3.31
CA CYS A 246 2.57 -23.46 3.13
C CYS A 246 3.24 -24.85 3.12
N SER A 247 4.49 -24.96 2.66
CA SER A 247 5.13 -26.23 2.35
C SER A 247 5.38 -27.13 3.56
N MET A 248 5.48 -26.57 4.76
CA MET A 248 5.64 -27.29 6.01
C MET A 248 4.46 -28.24 6.30
N CYS A 249 3.26 -27.88 5.83
CA CYS A 249 2.05 -28.70 5.97
C CYS A 249 1.57 -29.26 4.62
N HIS A 250 1.72 -28.49 3.52
CA HIS A 250 1.26 -28.83 2.18
C HIS A 250 2.42 -29.26 1.29
N SER A 251 2.79 -30.52 1.37
CA SER A 251 3.85 -31.08 0.52
C SER A 251 3.40 -31.23 -0.92
N LEU A 252 4.25 -30.84 -1.87
CA LEU A 252 4.11 -31.11 -3.30
C LEU A 252 4.79 -32.43 -3.70
N ALA A 253 5.11 -33.30 -2.75
CA ALA A 253 5.68 -34.61 -3.01
C ALA A 253 4.69 -35.49 -3.77
N PHE A 254 5.14 -36.10 -4.86
CA PHE A 254 4.30 -36.95 -5.70
C PHE A 254 4.80 -38.39 -5.80
N ASP A 255 6.06 -38.67 -5.53
CA ASP A 255 6.66 -39.99 -5.56
C ASP A 255 7.86 -40.13 -4.60
N GLU A 256 8.19 -41.38 -4.26
CA GLU A 256 9.39 -41.72 -3.48
C GLU A 256 10.06 -42.93 -4.10
N ILE A 257 11.33 -42.83 -4.48
CA ILE A 257 12.13 -43.91 -5.02
C ILE A 257 13.42 -44.01 -4.23
N GLY A 258 13.68 -45.22 -3.67
CA GLY A 258 14.91 -45.51 -2.95
C GLY A 258 15.19 -44.54 -1.80
N GLY A 259 14.15 -44.06 -1.11
CA GLY A 259 14.23 -43.10 -0.02
C GLY A 259 14.31 -41.64 -0.48
N THR A 260 14.32 -41.36 -1.79
CA THR A 260 14.32 -40.00 -2.32
C THR A 260 12.91 -39.55 -2.68
N VAL A 261 12.44 -38.54 -1.98
CA VAL A 261 11.14 -37.88 -2.26
C VAL A 261 11.26 -37.03 -3.50
N ARG A 262 10.29 -37.16 -4.42
CA ARG A 262 10.15 -36.33 -5.62
C ARG A 262 9.04 -35.33 -5.41
N THR A 263 9.34 -34.06 -5.65
CA THR A 263 8.41 -32.94 -5.48
C THR A 263 8.07 -32.28 -6.81
N LEU A 264 6.85 -31.81 -6.94
CA LEU A 264 6.42 -30.98 -8.07
C LEU A 264 7.00 -29.57 -7.92
N ARG A 265 7.28 -28.91 -9.05
CA ARG A 265 7.66 -27.50 -9.06
C ARG A 265 6.42 -26.63 -8.79
N HIS A 266 6.56 -25.63 -7.96
CA HIS A 266 5.52 -24.61 -7.80
C HIS A 266 5.79 -23.44 -8.75
N GLY A 267 4.72 -22.81 -9.25
CA GLY A 267 4.80 -21.66 -10.14
C GLY A 267 4.91 -21.98 -11.64
N GLU A 268 5.20 -23.22 -12.02
CA GLU A 268 5.45 -23.62 -13.41
C GLU A 268 4.54 -24.81 -13.85
N PRO A 269 3.23 -24.61 -14.05
CA PRO A 269 2.28 -25.70 -14.31
C PRO A 269 2.59 -26.50 -15.57
N GLU A 270 3.15 -25.87 -16.59
CA GLU A 270 3.54 -26.53 -17.84
C GLU A 270 4.76 -27.43 -17.63
N MET A 271 5.72 -26.97 -16.82
CA MET A 271 6.90 -27.77 -16.46
C MET A 271 6.51 -28.94 -15.56
N VAL A 272 5.53 -28.79 -14.66
CA VAL A 272 4.98 -29.89 -13.88
C VAL A 272 4.46 -31.00 -14.79
N GLN A 273 3.72 -30.66 -15.83
CA GLN A 273 3.22 -31.63 -16.80
C GLN A 273 4.35 -32.29 -17.59
N ALA A 274 5.37 -31.51 -17.99
CA ALA A 274 6.55 -32.03 -18.68
C ALA A 274 7.38 -32.95 -17.79
N ASP A 275 7.60 -32.59 -16.55
CA ASP A 275 8.34 -33.38 -15.55
C ASP A 275 7.62 -34.72 -15.27
N LEU A 276 6.31 -34.69 -15.08
CA LEU A 276 5.53 -35.92 -14.89
C LEU A 276 5.58 -36.84 -16.13
N ARG A 277 5.54 -36.26 -17.34
CA ARG A 277 5.70 -37.04 -18.58
C ARG A 277 7.10 -37.64 -18.70
N ALA A 278 8.13 -36.89 -18.40
CA ALA A 278 9.52 -37.36 -18.44
C ALA A 278 9.75 -38.46 -17.39
N TYR A 279 9.28 -38.20 -16.18
CA TYR A 279 9.43 -39.15 -15.05
C TYR A 279 8.79 -40.50 -15.34
N TYR A 280 7.52 -40.53 -15.73
CA TYR A 280 6.80 -41.79 -15.99
C TYR A 280 7.15 -42.46 -17.32
N ARG A 281 7.93 -41.84 -18.19
CA ARG A 281 8.55 -42.48 -19.34
C ARG A 281 9.79 -43.32 -18.95
N SER A 282 10.57 -42.82 -17.98
CA SER A 282 11.87 -43.40 -17.61
C SER A 282 11.79 -44.40 -16.50
N THR A 283 10.74 -44.39 -15.67
CA THR A 283 10.59 -45.23 -14.52
C THR A 283 9.46 -46.26 -14.69
N ARG A 284 9.72 -47.52 -14.28
CA ARG A 284 8.65 -48.49 -14.02
C ARG A 284 8.34 -48.42 -12.53
N PRO A 285 7.37 -47.64 -12.07
CA PRO A 285 6.99 -47.62 -10.68
C PRO A 285 6.45 -48.99 -10.31
N THR A 286 7.02 -49.58 -9.29
CA THR A 286 6.66 -50.94 -8.79
C THR A 286 5.34 -50.91 -8.03
N ARG A 287 4.88 -49.74 -7.59
CA ARG A 287 3.54 -49.50 -7.04
C ARG A 287 3.06 -48.14 -7.50
N PRO A 288 1.77 -48.00 -7.84
CA PRO A 288 1.17 -46.68 -7.94
C PRO A 288 1.28 -46.07 -6.56
N ILE A 289 2.14 -45.09 -6.47
CA ILE A 289 2.26 -44.34 -5.24
C ILE A 289 0.94 -43.65 -5.04
N ASN A 290 0.46 -43.79 -3.86
CA ASN A 290 -0.59 -43.03 -3.31
C ASN A 290 -0.34 -41.55 -3.61
N LEU A 291 -0.82 -41.06 -4.74
CA LEU A 291 -0.97 -39.62 -4.98
C LEU A 291 -1.88 -39.02 -3.89
N GLY A 292 -2.62 -39.90 -3.18
CA GLY A 292 -3.22 -39.61 -1.88
C GLY A 292 -2.24 -39.42 -0.72
N GLY A 293 -0.94 -39.64 -0.91
CA GLY A 293 0.08 -39.22 0.08
C GLY A 293 0.13 -37.73 0.29
N MET A 294 -0.19 -36.95 -0.72
CA MET A 294 -0.40 -35.49 -0.57
C MET A 294 -1.72 -35.18 0.16
N ALA A 295 -2.76 -35.98 -0.06
CA ALA A 295 -4.00 -35.91 0.70
C ALA A 295 -3.84 -36.37 2.16
N ARG A 296 -2.89 -37.25 2.46
CA ARG A 296 -2.60 -37.68 3.86
C ARG A 296 -2.06 -36.57 4.74
N ARG A 297 -1.43 -35.52 4.16
CA ARG A 297 -0.93 -34.39 4.92
C ARG A 297 -1.96 -33.26 5.05
N ARG A 298 -3.16 -33.43 4.48
CA ARG A 298 -4.28 -32.52 4.69
C ARG A 298 -5.16 -33.04 5.81
N PRO A 299 -5.16 -32.38 6.97
CA PRO A 299 -6.11 -32.68 8.02
C PRO A 299 -7.53 -32.49 7.46
N GLY A 300 -8.35 -33.55 7.49
CA GLY A 300 -9.75 -33.50 7.04
C GLY A 300 -10.03 -33.85 5.57
N ALA A 301 -9.03 -34.13 4.73
CA ALA A 301 -9.28 -34.71 3.41
C ALA A 301 -9.74 -36.16 3.54
N GLY A 302 -11.04 -36.35 3.77
CA GLY A 302 -11.67 -37.66 3.88
C GLY A 302 -11.63 -38.43 2.56
N ASN A 303 -11.31 -39.69 2.67
CA ASN A 303 -11.49 -40.76 1.70
C ASN A 303 -10.31 -41.10 0.78
N GLU A 304 -9.29 -41.70 1.40
CA GLU A 304 -8.28 -42.50 0.69
C GLU A 304 -8.89 -43.58 -0.22
N THR A 305 -10.06 -44.10 0.12
CA THR A 305 -10.78 -45.14 -0.63
C THR A 305 -11.28 -44.67 -2.01
N ARG A 306 -11.66 -43.38 -2.13
CA ARG A 306 -12.08 -42.83 -3.41
C ARG A 306 -10.91 -42.67 -4.39
N VAL A 307 -9.78 -42.18 -3.91
CA VAL A 307 -8.59 -41.99 -4.75
C VAL A 307 -8.06 -43.32 -5.27
N ALA A 308 -8.05 -44.37 -4.42
CA ALA A 308 -7.64 -45.71 -4.82
C ALA A 308 -8.62 -46.32 -5.85
N SER A 309 -9.93 -46.12 -5.69
CA SER A 309 -10.95 -46.65 -6.62
C SER A 309 -10.91 -45.92 -7.97
N ASP A 310 -10.72 -44.59 -7.96
CA ASP A 310 -10.59 -43.79 -9.18
C ASP A 310 -9.30 -44.11 -9.93
N TYR A 311 -8.23 -44.36 -9.21
CA TYR A 311 -6.98 -44.84 -9.79
C TYR A 311 -7.15 -46.24 -10.42
N ALA A 312 -7.75 -47.22 -9.70
CA ALA A 312 -8.00 -48.58 -10.21
C ALA A 312 -8.89 -48.52 -11.48
N ARG A 313 -9.93 -47.67 -11.48
CA ARG A 313 -10.80 -47.49 -12.64
C ARG A 313 -10.06 -46.88 -13.81
N ALA A 314 -9.20 -45.89 -13.57
CA ALA A 314 -8.39 -45.23 -14.59
C ALA A 314 -7.31 -46.17 -15.20
N VAL A 315 -6.78 -47.10 -14.41
CA VAL A 315 -5.86 -48.16 -14.91
C VAL A 315 -6.60 -49.10 -15.86
N GLN A 316 -7.87 -49.43 -15.62
CA GLN A 316 -8.70 -50.24 -16.50
C GLN A 316 -8.91 -49.62 -17.88
N PHE A 317 -8.95 -48.30 -18.00
CA PHE A 317 -9.10 -47.58 -19.28
C PHE A 317 -7.77 -47.35 -20.00
N ARG A 318 -6.64 -47.89 -19.55
CA ARG A 318 -5.30 -47.80 -20.16
C ARG A 318 -4.82 -46.43 -20.60
N PRO A 319 -5.13 -45.27 -19.93
CA PRO A 319 -4.39 -44.05 -20.20
C PRO A 319 -2.91 -44.25 -19.81
N SER A 320 -2.02 -43.48 -20.43
CA SER A 320 -0.62 -43.52 -20.03
C SER A 320 -0.49 -43.10 -18.54
N ARG A 321 0.46 -43.72 -17.82
CA ARG A 321 0.68 -43.41 -16.40
C ARG A 321 0.95 -41.91 -16.15
N ALA A 322 1.66 -41.28 -17.08
CA ALA A 322 1.89 -39.84 -17.03
C ALA A 322 0.58 -39.03 -17.08
N ASN A 323 -0.34 -39.38 -18.00
CA ASN A 323 -1.63 -38.72 -18.11
C ASN A 323 -2.51 -38.93 -16.88
N LEU A 324 -2.42 -40.11 -16.24
CA LEU A 324 -3.09 -40.37 -14.98
C LEU A 324 -2.56 -39.48 -13.87
N ALA A 325 -1.24 -39.39 -13.71
CA ALA A 325 -0.59 -38.57 -12.72
C ALA A 325 -0.94 -37.08 -12.92
N ILE A 326 -0.89 -36.59 -14.16
CA ILE A 326 -1.28 -35.23 -14.49
C ILE A 326 -2.74 -34.98 -14.09
N ARG A 327 -3.67 -35.83 -14.52
CA ARG A 327 -5.08 -35.69 -14.15
C ARG A 327 -5.29 -35.67 -12.64
N GLN A 328 -4.61 -36.53 -11.90
CA GLN A 328 -4.71 -36.59 -10.45
C GLN A 328 -4.23 -35.28 -9.78
N VAL A 329 -3.13 -34.74 -10.24
CA VAL A 329 -2.55 -33.49 -9.70
C VAL A 329 -3.46 -32.28 -9.94
N PHE A 330 -4.09 -32.20 -11.12
CA PHE A 330 -4.91 -31.07 -11.53
C PHE A 330 -6.42 -31.25 -11.28
N SER A 331 -6.88 -32.44 -10.86
CA SER A 331 -8.29 -32.71 -10.56
C SER A 331 -8.63 -32.37 -9.10
N ARG A 332 -9.93 -32.33 -8.81
CA ARG A 332 -10.46 -32.13 -7.45
C ARG A 332 -9.79 -33.09 -6.45
N GLY A 333 -9.28 -32.55 -5.37
CA GLY A 333 -8.47 -33.29 -4.40
C GLY A 333 -7.01 -33.48 -4.78
N GLY A 334 -6.57 -32.97 -5.92
CA GLY A 334 -5.17 -32.93 -6.34
C GLY A 334 -4.45 -31.68 -5.83
N ALA A 335 -3.12 -31.74 -5.84
CA ALA A 335 -2.28 -30.70 -5.24
C ALA A 335 -2.53 -29.30 -5.79
N CYS A 336 -2.78 -29.16 -7.09
CA CYS A 336 -3.02 -27.85 -7.68
C CYS A 336 -4.46 -27.38 -7.48
N PHE A 337 -5.44 -28.26 -7.66
CA PHE A 337 -6.87 -27.92 -7.67
C PHE A 337 -7.36 -27.35 -6.34
N ASP A 338 -6.83 -27.84 -5.24
CA ASP A 338 -7.36 -27.45 -3.93
C ASP A 338 -6.94 -26.06 -3.50
N CYS A 339 -5.89 -25.52 -4.12
CA CYS A 339 -5.41 -24.16 -3.86
C CYS A 339 -5.68 -23.19 -5.01
N HIS A 340 -5.81 -23.69 -6.25
CA HIS A 340 -5.92 -22.87 -7.45
C HIS A 340 -7.19 -23.08 -8.23
N GLY A 341 -7.61 -22.06 -8.99
CA GLY A 341 -8.51 -22.21 -10.12
C GLY A 341 -7.79 -23.03 -11.22
N VAL A 342 -8.32 -24.19 -11.59
CA VAL A 342 -7.75 -25.04 -12.64
C VAL A 342 -8.59 -24.91 -13.90
N THR A 343 -7.95 -24.54 -15.01
CA THR A 343 -8.58 -24.53 -16.33
C THR A 343 -8.61 -25.98 -16.86
N PRO A 344 -9.78 -26.50 -17.27
CA PRO A 344 -9.90 -27.83 -17.79
C PRO A 344 -9.18 -27.98 -19.15
N PRO A 345 -8.84 -29.23 -19.55
CA PRO A 345 -8.24 -29.48 -20.86
C PRO A 345 -9.11 -29.01 -22.01
N THR A 346 -8.48 -28.62 -23.11
CA THR A 346 -9.13 -28.06 -24.31
C THR A 346 -10.05 -29.05 -25.04
N ALA A 347 -9.87 -30.36 -24.82
CA ALA A 347 -10.73 -31.40 -25.37
C ALA A 347 -10.75 -32.66 -24.52
N PRO A 348 -11.80 -33.49 -24.58
CA PRO A 348 -11.86 -34.76 -23.89
C PRO A 348 -10.66 -35.66 -24.23
N GLY A 349 -10.06 -36.23 -23.19
CA GLY A 349 -8.88 -37.09 -23.31
C GLY A 349 -7.53 -36.36 -23.29
N ARG A 350 -7.48 -35.06 -23.48
CA ARG A 350 -6.26 -34.25 -23.29
C ARG A 350 -5.94 -34.05 -21.82
N VAL A 351 -4.73 -33.62 -21.56
CA VAL A 351 -4.18 -33.33 -20.20
C VAL A 351 -3.43 -32.01 -20.19
N ASP A 352 -3.84 -31.07 -21.04
CA ASP A 352 -3.35 -29.70 -21.14
C ASP A 352 -4.09 -28.78 -20.15
N TYR A 353 -3.99 -29.11 -18.86
CA TYR A 353 -4.54 -28.28 -17.80
C TYR A 353 -3.78 -26.96 -17.66
N GLY A 354 -4.49 -25.91 -17.36
CA GLY A 354 -3.91 -24.63 -16.94
C GLY A 354 -4.20 -24.34 -15.49
N ILE A 355 -3.45 -23.42 -14.93
CA ILE A 355 -3.68 -22.84 -13.60
C ILE A 355 -4.05 -21.39 -13.80
N MET A 356 -5.11 -20.94 -13.13
CA MET A 356 -5.41 -19.52 -13.04
C MET A 356 -4.27 -18.84 -12.29
N PRO A 357 -3.62 -17.82 -12.86
CA PRO A 357 -2.54 -17.11 -12.15
C PRO A 357 -3.02 -16.57 -10.82
N VAL A 358 -2.17 -16.63 -9.80
CA VAL A 358 -2.44 -15.97 -8.53
C VAL A 358 -1.84 -14.57 -8.59
N THR A 359 -2.62 -13.59 -8.18
CA THR A 359 -2.18 -12.21 -8.03
C THR A 359 -2.48 -11.76 -6.62
N GLN A 360 -1.45 -11.49 -5.84
CA GLN A 360 -1.59 -10.89 -4.53
C GLN A 360 -1.53 -9.37 -4.66
N THR A 361 -2.49 -8.69 -4.05
CA THR A 361 -2.55 -7.23 -4.07
C THR A 361 -1.72 -6.70 -2.93
N ASP A 362 -0.66 -6.00 -3.25
CA ASP A 362 0.25 -5.34 -2.30
C ASP A 362 -0.35 -4.05 -1.72
N ARG A 363 -1.18 -3.36 -2.51
CA ARG A 363 -1.77 -2.08 -2.14
C ARG A 363 -3.17 -1.91 -2.70
N TYR A 364 -4.15 -1.82 -1.82
CA TYR A 364 -5.55 -1.60 -2.17
C TYR A 364 -5.93 -0.12 -2.27
N MET A 365 -5.32 0.73 -1.44
CA MET A 365 -5.60 2.17 -1.33
C MET A 365 -4.49 2.99 -1.99
N HIS A 366 -4.63 3.28 -3.31
CA HIS A 366 -3.60 4.01 -4.06
C HIS A 366 -3.49 5.49 -3.71
N LYS A 367 -4.52 6.07 -3.12
CA LYS A 367 -4.57 7.49 -2.75
C LYS A 367 -4.73 7.74 -1.26
N GLY A 368 -4.59 6.69 -0.47
CA GLY A 368 -4.57 6.76 0.98
C GLY A 368 -3.58 5.75 1.54
N TRP A 369 -2.94 6.10 2.63
CA TRP A 369 -1.90 5.29 3.25
C TRP A 369 -2.30 4.85 4.64
N PHE A 370 -1.89 3.65 4.99
CA PHE A 370 -2.06 3.07 6.32
C PHE A 370 -0.74 2.42 6.76
N SER A 371 -0.34 2.62 8.00
CA SER A 371 0.85 2.00 8.59
C SER A 371 0.45 0.95 9.61
N HIS A 372 0.75 -0.32 9.36
CA HIS A 372 0.58 -1.37 10.35
C HIS A 372 1.53 -1.20 11.55
N GLU A 373 2.75 -0.67 11.31
CA GLU A 373 3.72 -0.41 12.40
C GLU A 373 3.16 0.58 13.44
N ALA A 374 2.44 1.61 13.00
CA ALA A 374 1.79 2.56 13.91
C ALA A 374 0.67 1.91 14.75
N HIS A 375 0.15 0.75 14.32
CA HIS A 375 -0.93 0.01 14.97
C HIS A 375 -0.50 -1.36 15.51
N LYS A 376 0.81 -1.59 15.67
CA LYS A 376 1.38 -2.90 16.05
C LYS A 376 0.91 -3.44 17.40
N GLU A 377 0.47 -2.57 18.31
CA GLU A 377 -0.09 -2.96 19.60
C GLU A 377 -1.54 -3.48 19.49
N GLU A 378 -2.21 -3.21 18.38
CA GLU A 378 -3.57 -3.65 18.12
C GLU A 378 -3.60 -5.11 17.63
N LYS A 379 -4.68 -5.82 17.99
CA LYS A 379 -4.87 -7.19 17.50
C LYS A 379 -5.33 -7.14 16.04
N CYS A 380 -4.74 -7.96 15.19
CA CYS A 380 -5.13 -8.07 13.78
C CYS A 380 -6.66 -8.26 13.62
N SER A 381 -7.27 -9.05 14.50
CA SER A 381 -8.71 -9.34 14.49
C SER A 381 -9.60 -8.16 14.89
N SER A 382 -9.06 -7.07 15.44
CA SER A 382 -9.82 -5.83 15.70
C SER A 382 -10.24 -5.16 14.39
N CYS A 383 -9.42 -5.34 13.34
CA CYS A 383 -9.63 -4.73 12.02
C CYS A 383 -9.98 -5.76 10.93
N HIS A 384 -9.48 -7.00 11.02
CA HIS A 384 -9.61 -8.04 9.99
C HIS A 384 -10.43 -9.24 10.50
N ASN A 385 -11.61 -9.47 9.93
CA ASN A 385 -12.47 -10.61 10.31
C ASN A 385 -12.08 -11.90 9.56
N ALA A 386 -10.83 -12.31 9.67
CA ALA A 386 -10.30 -13.47 8.95
C ALA A 386 -10.89 -14.81 9.44
N THR A 387 -11.27 -14.92 10.72
CA THR A 387 -11.84 -16.15 11.30
C THR A 387 -13.17 -16.55 10.70
N ALA A 388 -13.88 -15.64 10.04
CA ALA A 388 -15.13 -15.92 9.34
C ALA A 388 -14.96 -16.12 7.83
N SER A 389 -13.77 -15.88 7.29
CA SER A 389 -13.51 -15.92 5.85
C SER A 389 -13.31 -17.36 5.37
N LYS A 390 -14.09 -17.74 4.37
CA LYS A 390 -14.10 -19.09 3.77
C LYS A 390 -13.38 -19.18 2.44
N THR A 391 -12.97 -18.04 1.90
CA THR A 391 -12.28 -17.97 0.60
C THR A 391 -11.27 -16.84 0.60
N ALA A 392 -10.21 -16.98 -0.16
CA ALA A 392 -9.24 -15.91 -0.40
C ALA A 392 -9.81 -14.73 -1.21
N GLU A 393 -11.00 -14.88 -1.77
CA GLU A 393 -11.70 -13.80 -2.49
C GLU A 393 -12.37 -12.80 -1.54
N ASP A 394 -12.52 -13.15 -0.25
CA ASP A 394 -13.08 -12.25 0.74
C ASP A 394 -12.12 -11.09 1.00
N LEU A 395 -12.58 -9.86 0.75
CA LEU A 395 -11.80 -8.67 0.99
C LEU A 395 -11.89 -8.27 2.47
N LEU A 396 -10.86 -8.60 3.24
CA LEU A 396 -10.85 -8.44 4.69
C LEU A 396 -10.39 -7.05 5.15
N LEU A 397 -10.59 -6.00 4.35
CA LEU A 397 -10.25 -4.64 4.70
C LEU A 397 -11.25 -4.04 5.69
N PRO A 398 -10.79 -3.31 6.74
CA PRO A 398 -11.67 -2.60 7.65
C PRO A 398 -12.35 -1.41 6.95
N GLY A 399 -13.61 -1.18 7.26
CA GLY A 399 -14.33 0.00 6.82
C GLY A 399 -14.01 1.23 7.68
N ILE A 400 -14.40 2.41 7.20
CA ILE A 400 -14.13 3.68 7.90
C ILE A 400 -14.65 3.71 9.35
N LYS A 401 -15.72 2.97 9.66
CA LYS A 401 -16.27 2.89 11.02
C LYS A 401 -15.26 2.35 12.02
N THR A 402 -14.52 1.32 11.65
CA THR A 402 -13.48 0.73 12.49
C THR A 402 -12.38 1.74 12.82
N CYS A 403 -11.96 2.51 11.82
CA CYS A 403 -10.94 3.56 12.04
C CYS A 403 -11.45 4.66 12.97
N ARG A 404 -12.74 5.02 12.83
CA ARG A 404 -13.40 6.05 13.65
C ARG A 404 -13.64 5.67 15.12
N GLU A 405 -13.40 4.43 15.50
CA GLU A 405 -13.43 4.02 16.92
C GLU A 405 -12.33 4.74 17.72
N CYS A 406 -11.20 5.09 17.08
CA CYS A 406 -10.09 5.82 17.69
C CYS A 406 -9.83 7.16 16.99
N HIS A 407 -9.92 7.22 15.66
CA HIS A 407 -9.60 8.39 14.85
C HIS A 407 -10.80 9.31 14.68
N GLY A 408 -10.71 10.53 15.20
CA GLY A 408 -11.69 11.60 14.97
C GLY A 408 -11.23 12.59 13.89
N GLY A 409 -12.00 13.68 13.71
CA GLY A 409 -11.57 14.84 12.91
C GLY A 409 -10.50 15.66 13.64
N GLU A 410 -9.92 16.64 12.93
CA GLU A 410 -8.82 17.47 13.44
C GLU A 410 -9.13 18.16 14.78
N PHE A 411 -10.36 18.61 14.95
CA PHE A 411 -10.79 19.38 16.14
C PHE A 411 -11.67 18.57 17.10
N GLN A 412 -11.85 17.30 16.89
CA GLN A 412 -12.70 16.44 17.72
C GLN A 412 -11.97 16.06 19.02
N LYS A 413 -12.17 16.84 20.06
CA LYS A 413 -11.52 16.67 21.40
C LYS A 413 -11.85 15.35 22.10
N ALA A 414 -12.89 14.66 21.70
CA ALA A 414 -13.30 13.38 22.28
C ALA A 414 -12.70 12.16 21.59
N ALA A 415 -12.00 12.35 20.46
CA ALA A 415 -11.30 11.27 19.79
C ALA A 415 -9.95 11.01 20.45
N ASP A 416 -9.58 9.74 20.53
CA ASP A 416 -8.27 9.35 21.07
C ASP A 416 -7.14 9.86 20.17
N VAL A 417 -7.38 9.89 18.85
CA VAL A 417 -6.43 10.35 17.84
C VAL A 417 -7.10 11.38 16.93
N PRO A 418 -6.89 12.68 17.15
CA PRO A 418 -7.27 13.71 16.17
C PRO A 418 -6.56 13.48 14.84
N SER A 419 -7.29 13.52 13.74
CA SER A 419 -6.75 13.16 12.42
C SER A 419 -7.05 14.21 11.38
N THR A 420 -6.01 14.62 10.64
CA THR A 420 -6.12 15.48 9.46
C THR A 420 -6.10 14.66 8.18
N CYS A 421 -6.51 15.26 7.07
CA CYS A 421 -6.44 14.62 5.74
C CYS A 421 -5.00 14.19 5.41
N ALA A 422 -4.01 15.04 5.73
CA ALA A 422 -2.60 14.81 5.47
C ALA A 422 -1.98 13.65 6.30
N MET A 423 -2.71 13.10 7.26
CA MET A 423 -2.25 11.91 7.98
C MET A 423 -2.24 10.67 7.07
N CYS A 424 -3.21 10.58 6.16
CA CYS A 424 -3.39 9.41 5.27
C CYS A 424 -3.23 9.75 3.79
N HIS A 425 -3.41 11.01 3.39
CA HIS A 425 -3.37 11.46 2.00
C HIS A 425 -2.15 12.33 1.73
N ASP A 426 -1.58 12.18 0.54
CA ASP A 426 -0.59 13.08 -0.01
C ASP A 426 -1.24 13.99 -1.06
N TYR A 427 -0.97 15.31 -0.97
CA TYR A 427 -1.45 16.29 -1.93
C TYR A 427 -0.74 16.16 -3.28
N HIS A 428 0.57 15.98 -3.25
CA HIS A 428 1.41 15.95 -4.45
C HIS A 428 1.34 14.63 -5.22
N ALA A 429 0.51 13.71 -4.78
CA ALA A 429 0.22 12.44 -5.46
C ALA A 429 1.42 11.51 -5.70
N ASP A 430 2.46 11.65 -4.89
CA ASP A 430 3.59 10.72 -4.90
C ASP A 430 3.17 9.31 -4.50
N ASP A 431 3.92 8.31 -4.99
CA ASP A 431 3.64 6.92 -4.67
C ASP A 431 4.17 6.49 -3.28
N GLY A 432 4.65 7.45 -2.49
CA GLY A 432 5.16 7.25 -1.14
C GLY A 432 4.13 7.50 -0.03
N ALA A 433 4.30 6.86 1.12
CA ALA A 433 3.53 7.19 2.31
C ALA A 433 3.98 8.54 2.87
N PRO A 434 3.05 9.45 3.24
CA PRO A 434 3.40 10.81 3.67
C PRO A 434 4.43 10.86 4.81
N TRP A 435 4.35 9.92 5.77
CA TRP A 435 5.31 9.84 6.87
C TRP A 435 6.67 9.28 6.46
N LEU A 436 6.74 8.32 5.51
CA LEU A 436 8.01 7.77 5.00
C LEU A 436 8.77 8.82 4.20
N ILE A 437 8.09 9.60 3.38
CA ILE A 437 8.68 10.71 2.64
C ILE A 437 9.33 11.70 3.62
N ARG A 438 8.62 12.04 4.70
CA ARG A 438 9.16 12.94 5.74
C ARG A 438 10.37 12.34 6.49
N GLU A 439 10.37 11.03 6.75
CA GLU A 439 11.50 10.34 7.38
C GLU A 439 12.72 10.28 6.44
N GLU A 440 12.52 9.96 5.17
CA GLU A 440 13.60 9.97 4.18
C GLU A 440 14.22 11.36 3.99
N GLN A 441 13.40 12.41 4.04
CA GLN A 441 13.87 13.78 4.01
C GLN A 441 14.71 14.11 5.24
N LYS A 442 14.30 13.68 6.45
CA LYS A 442 15.09 13.82 7.67
C LYS A 442 16.43 13.10 7.59
N ASP A 443 16.45 11.88 7.06
CA ASP A 443 17.66 11.08 6.92
C ASP A 443 18.65 11.68 5.90
N LYS A 444 18.15 12.25 4.80
CA LYS A 444 18.97 12.97 3.82
C LYS A 444 19.64 14.21 4.44
N GLN A 445 18.94 14.90 5.34
CA GLN A 445 19.47 16.09 6.05
C GLN A 445 20.48 15.75 7.14
N GLN A 446 20.38 14.58 7.78
CA GLN A 446 21.31 14.16 8.85
C GLN A 446 22.61 13.54 8.31
N LYS A 447 22.71 13.20 7.05
CA LYS A 447 23.93 12.74 6.41
C LYS A 447 24.62 13.94 5.79
N PRO A 448 25.71 14.49 6.39
CA PRO A 448 26.49 15.52 5.72
C PRO A 448 27.03 14.94 4.42
N ASP A 449 26.91 15.70 3.35
CA ASP A 449 27.47 15.39 2.04
C ASP A 449 28.90 14.90 2.20
N LYS A 450 29.13 13.62 1.97
CA LYS A 450 30.48 13.14 1.69
C LYS A 450 30.81 13.68 0.32
N GLN A 451 31.43 14.86 0.32
CA GLN A 451 32.06 15.43 -0.85
C GLN A 451 32.77 14.32 -1.62
N ILE A 452 32.33 14.11 -2.84
CA ILE A 452 33.07 13.36 -3.83
C ILE A 452 34.32 14.22 -4.13
N VAL A 453 35.37 13.96 -3.39
CA VAL A 453 36.73 14.41 -3.79
C VAL A 453 37.13 13.50 -4.94
N SER A 454 36.88 13.97 -6.15
CA SER A 454 37.45 13.40 -7.36
C SER A 454 38.96 13.66 -7.35
N GLN A 455 39.74 12.58 -7.25
CA GLN A 455 41.11 12.57 -7.71
C GLN A 455 41.16 12.40 -9.23
#